data_5485ac795e012038faa1f18a9c1ed80e
#
_entry.id   5485ac795e012038faa1f18a9c1ed80e
#
_cell.length_a   1.000
_cell.length_b   1.000
_cell.length_c   1.000
_cell.angle_alpha   90.00
_cell.angle_beta   90.00
_cell.angle_gamma   90.00
#
_symmetry.space_group_name_H-M   'P 1'
#
loop_
_entity.id
_entity.type
_entity.pdbx_description
1 polymer ?
#
loop_
_entity_poly.entity_id
_entity_poly.type
_entity_poly.pdbx_seq_one_letter_code
_entity_poly.pdbx_strand_id
1 'polypeptide(L)'
;MVHRDPTIILDAAHNPHGAKALADTLANEFNFDEIVAVVGVFGDKDAQGILLELEPIVDHVIVTQSSSTRAMSSSELEKIASKIFGVDRVFEVSDLATALDRAVSDATRPLSEDTIGIIVTGSVVTVGEARSYLRKKFAK
;
A
#
# COMPACT_ATOMS: atom_id res chain seq x y z
N MET A 1 7.36 9.00 6.86
CA MET A 1 7.40 9.51 5.46
C MET A 1 8.79 9.31 4.91
N VAL A 2 8.92 8.68 3.75
CA VAL A 2 10.20 8.35 3.14
C VAL A 2 10.50 9.21 1.92
N HIS A 3 9.47 9.78 1.31
CA HIS A 3 9.61 10.66 0.16
C HIS A 3 8.46 11.66 0.16
N ARG A 4 8.69 12.87 -0.35
CA ARG A 4 7.73 13.95 -0.24
C ARG A 4 6.99 14.28 -1.54
N ASP A 5 7.53 13.93 -2.68
CA ASP A 5 6.96 14.30 -3.98
C ASP A 5 7.10 13.14 -4.96
N PRO A 6 6.14 12.19 -5.00
CA PRO A 6 4.92 12.11 -4.17
C PRO A 6 5.21 11.75 -2.71
N THR A 7 4.26 12.01 -1.83
CA THR A 7 4.38 11.61 -0.43
C THR A 7 4.19 10.11 -0.31
N ILE A 8 5.17 9.43 0.28
CA ILE A 8 5.14 7.99 0.48
C ILE A 8 5.32 7.70 1.96
N ILE A 9 4.38 6.99 2.54
CA ILE A 9 4.38 6.61 3.95
C ILE A 9 4.57 5.10 4.05
N LEU A 10 5.57 4.69 4.81
CA LEU A 10 5.84 3.28 5.08
C LEU A 10 5.39 2.99 6.50
N ASP A 11 4.49 2.03 6.67
CA ASP A 11 3.97 1.65 7.98
C ASP A 11 3.84 0.13 8.05
N ALA A 12 4.53 -0.49 8.98
CA ALA A 12 4.62 -1.94 9.09
C ALA A 12 3.41 -2.57 9.79
N ALA A 13 2.23 -1.95 9.73
CA ALA A 13 1.01 -2.54 10.25
C ALA A 13 0.82 -3.95 9.68
N HIS A 14 0.61 -4.94 10.55
CA HIS A 14 0.55 -6.34 10.14
C HIS A 14 -0.61 -7.09 10.80
N ASN A 15 -1.54 -6.36 11.41
CA ASN A 15 -2.76 -6.90 11.98
C ASN A 15 -3.86 -5.83 11.90
N PRO A 16 -5.13 -6.20 12.14
CA PRO A 16 -6.23 -5.22 12.04
C PRO A 16 -6.08 -4.04 12.99
N HIS A 17 -5.57 -4.27 14.18
CA HIS A 17 -5.37 -3.18 15.15
C HIS A 17 -4.37 -2.13 14.63
N GLY A 18 -3.25 -2.59 14.09
CA GLY A 18 -2.25 -1.69 13.49
C GLY A 18 -2.79 -0.98 12.25
N ALA A 19 -3.58 -1.68 11.44
CA ALA A 19 -4.20 -1.09 10.25
C ALA A 19 -5.20 0.00 10.64
N LYS A 20 -5.97 -0.21 11.72
CA LYS A 20 -6.89 0.80 12.22
C LYS A 20 -6.13 2.03 12.69
N ALA A 21 -5.04 1.85 13.42
CA ALA A 21 -4.21 2.97 13.87
C ALA A 21 -3.64 3.76 12.69
N LEU A 22 -3.19 3.06 11.65
CA LEU A 22 -2.71 3.70 10.43
C LEU A 22 -3.83 4.50 9.75
N ALA A 23 -5.01 3.91 9.62
CA ALA A 23 -6.16 4.58 9.01
C ALA A 23 -6.53 5.85 9.77
N ASP A 24 -6.55 5.78 11.11
CA ASP A 24 -6.85 6.94 11.95
C ASP A 24 -5.80 8.04 11.77
N THR A 25 -4.53 7.68 11.70
CA THR A 25 -3.44 8.64 11.47
C THR A 25 -3.60 9.33 10.11
N LEU A 26 -3.90 8.57 9.07
CA LEU A 26 -4.08 9.12 7.74
C LEU A 26 -5.26 10.07 7.67
N ALA A 27 -6.35 9.73 8.34
CA ALA A 27 -7.55 10.57 8.36
C ALA A 27 -7.33 11.86 9.14
N ASN A 28 -6.55 11.83 10.21
CA ASN A 28 -6.43 12.95 11.15
C ASN A 28 -5.20 13.84 10.92
N GLU A 29 -4.10 13.29 10.38
CA GLU A 29 -2.84 14.02 10.28
C GLU A 29 -2.42 14.36 8.86
N PHE A 30 -3.12 13.84 7.86
CA PHE A 30 -2.81 14.10 6.46
C PHE A 30 -4.07 14.56 5.72
N ASN A 31 -3.86 15.31 4.67
CA ASN A 31 -4.97 15.84 3.87
C ASN A 31 -4.72 15.53 2.40
N PHE A 32 -4.80 14.25 2.06
CA PHE A 32 -4.69 13.80 0.68
C PHE A 32 -6.05 13.79 0.00
N ASP A 33 -6.08 14.16 -1.27
CA ASP A 33 -7.28 14.04 -2.08
C ASP A 33 -7.54 12.58 -2.46
N GLU A 34 -6.47 11.80 -2.60
CA GLU A 34 -6.56 10.40 -2.97
C GLU A 34 -5.44 9.63 -2.27
N ILE A 35 -5.75 8.41 -1.83
CA ILE A 35 -4.77 7.52 -1.20
C ILE A 35 -4.70 6.21 -1.95
N VAL A 36 -3.49 5.84 -2.36
CA VAL A 36 -3.18 4.56 -2.99
C VAL A 36 -2.37 3.73 -1.99
N ALA A 37 -2.85 2.54 -1.68
CA ALA A 37 -2.14 1.63 -0.78
C ALA A 37 -1.47 0.51 -1.57
N VAL A 38 -0.20 0.27 -1.28
CA VAL A 38 0.54 -0.89 -1.77
C VAL A 38 0.63 -1.86 -0.61
N VAL A 39 -0.01 -3.03 -0.73
CA VAL A 39 -0.20 -3.95 0.38
C VAL A 39 0.34 -5.33 0.05
N GLY A 40 1.20 -5.85 0.93
CA GLY A 40 1.65 -7.24 0.88
C GLY A 40 1.69 -7.79 2.30
N VAL A 41 1.08 -8.94 2.54
CA VAL A 41 0.93 -9.51 3.88
C VAL A 41 1.50 -10.92 3.92
N PHE A 42 1.82 -11.40 5.13
CA PHE A 42 2.15 -12.81 5.32
C PHE A 42 0.88 -13.67 5.30
N GLY A 43 1.02 -14.91 4.83
CA GLY A 43 -0.11 -15.81 4.67
C GLY A 43 -0.80 -16.22 5.96
N ASP A 44 -0.10 -16.10 7.11
CA ASP A 44 -0.63 -16.45 8.42
C ASP A 44 -1.32 -15.27 9.12
N LYS A 45 -1.43 -14.12 8.47
CA LYS A 45 -2.05 -12.92 9.04
C LYS A 45 -3.48 -12.74 8.57
N ASP A 46 -4.23 -11.91 9.29
CA ASP A 46 -5.62 -11.59 8.98
C ASP A 46 -5.69 -10.51 7.91
N ALA A 47 -5.46 -10.90 6.66
CA ALA A 47 -5.48 -9.98 5.52
C ALA A 47 -6.83 -9.29 5.37
N GLN A 48 -7.93 -10.04 5.57
CA GLN A 48 -9.27 -9.48 5.47
C GLN A 48 -9.48 -8.37 6.48
N GLY A 49 -9.10 -8.61 7.74
CA GLY A 49 -9.24 -7.61 8.80
C GLY A 49 -8.40 -6.37 8.54
N ILE A 50 -7.18 -6.55 8.05
CA ILE A 50 -6.30 -5.42 7.70
C ILE A 50 -6.96 -4.57 6.59
N LEU A 51 -7.42 -5.22 5.53
CA LEU A 51 -8.02 -4.52 4.39
C LEU A 51 -9.33 -3.83 4.76
N LEU A 52 -10.14 -4.45 5.63
CA LEU A 52 -11.37 -3.83 6.11
C LEU A 52 -11.11 -2.53 6.84
N GLU A 53 -10.05 -2.46 7.63
CA GLU A 53 -9.69 -1.23 8.34
C GLU A 53 -9.19 -0.13 7.40
N LEU A 54 -8.59 -0.50 6.27
CA LEU A 54 -8.06 0.47 5.31
C LEU A 54 -9.12 0.95 4.30
N GLU A 55 -10.18 0.18 4.09
CA GLU A 55 -11.15 0.43 3.03
C GLU A 55 -11.77 1.84 3.10
N PRO A 56 -12.15 2.37 4.27
CA PRO A 56 -12.80 3.68 4.32
C PRO A 56 -11.93 4.85 3.87
N ILE A 57 -10.59 4.70 3.92
CA ILE A 57 -9.67 5.82 3.64
C ILE A 57 -8.82 5.62 2.39
N VAL A 58 -8.79 4.42 1.82
CA VAL A 58 -7.97 4.09 0.66
C VAL A 58 -8.86 4.07 -0.59
N ASP A 59 -8.45 4.80 -1.62
CA ASP A 59 -9.20 4.87 -2.88
C ASP A 59 -8.89 3.70 -3.80
N HIS A 60 -7.60 3.34 -3.91
CA HIS A 60 -7.15 2.21 -4.72
C HIS A 60 -6.12 1.41 -3.96
N VAL A 61 -6.15 0.09 -4.14
CA VAL A 61 -5.17 -0.79 -3.52
C VAL A 61 -4.43 -1.59 -4.60
N ILE A 62 -3.11 -1.58 -4.52
CA ILE A 62 -2.25 -2.41 -5.34
C ILE A 62 -1.78 -3.54 -4.44
N VAL A 63 -2.25 -4.76 -4.70
CA VAL A 63 -1.86 -5.92 -3.92
C VAL A 63 -0.62 -6.53 -4.53
N THR A 64 0.35 -6.83 -3.70
CA THR A 64 1.64 -7.35 -4.12
C THR A 64 2.12 -8.40 -3.13
N GLN A 65 3.34 -8.86 -3.28
CA GLN A 65 3.96 -9.77 -2.33
C GLN A 65 5.45 -9.47 -2.22
N SER A 66 5.96 -9.62 -1.00
CA SER A 66 7.40 -9.50 -0.75
C SER A 66 8.12 -10.76 -1.27
N SER A 67 9.44 -10.74 -1.24
CA SER A 67 10.24 -11.91 -1.62
C SER A 67 10.23 -13.02 -0.59
N SER A 68 9.64 -12.79 0.59
CA SER A 68 9.56 -13.80 1.65
C SER A 68 8.75 -15.00 1.22
N THR A 69 9.21 -16.20 1.56
CA THR A 69 8.45 -17.43 1.33
C THR A 69 7.17 -17.48 2.17
N ARG A 70 7.06 -16.64 3.20
CA ARG A 70 5.87 -16.56 4.05
C ARG A 70 4.81 -15.63 3.47
N ALA A 71 5.12 -14.89 2.40
CA ALA A 71 4.18 -13.95 1.81
C ALA A 71 2.96 -14.66 1.24
N MET A 72 1.78 -14.09 1.50
CA MET A 72 0.57 -14.49 0.79
C MET A 72 0.75 -14.12 -0.68
N SER A 73 0.34 -14.99 -1.60
CA SER A 73 0.44 -14.67 -3.02
C SER A 73 -0.44 -13.46 -3.33
N SER A 74 0.02 -12.63 -4.27
CA SER A 74 -0.75 -11.45 -4.67
C SER A 74 -2.10 -11.84 -5.27
N SER A 75 -2.21 -13.01 -5.91
CA SER A 75 -3.48 -13.46 -6.46
C SER A 75 -4.49 -13.83 -5.38
N GLU A 76 -4.04 -14.43 -4.27
CA GLU A 76 -4.92 -14.68 -3.13
C GLU A 76 -5.36 -13.37 -2.48
N LEU A 77 -4.43 -12.46 -2.30
CA LEU A 77 -4.71 -11.17 -1.70
C LEU A 77 -5.67 -10.36 -2.57
N GLU A 78 -5.55 -10.46 -3.89
CA GLU A 78 -6.47 -9.80 -4.82
C GLU A 78 -7.91 -10.29 -4.62
N LYS A 79 -8.09 -11.59 -4.41
CA LYS A 79 -9.43 -12.14 -4.19
C LYS A 79 -10.06 -11.58 -2.93
N ILE A 80 -9.28 -11.48 -1.86
CA ILE A 80 -9.75 -10.93 -0.59
C ILE A 80 -10.07 -9.44 -0.76
N ALA A 81 -9.15 -8.70 -1.36
CA ALA A 81 -9.29 -7.26 -1.55
C ALA A 81 -10.47 -6.91 -2.44
N SER A 82 -10.70 -7.67 -3.51
CA SER A 82 -11.80 -7.41 -4.45
C SER A 82 -13.17 -7.52 -3.79
N LYS A 83 -13.31 -8.41 -2.81
CA LYS A 83 -14.56 -8.53 -2.06
C LYS A 83 -14.82 -7.35 -1.15
N ILE A 84 -13.78 -6.65 -0.73
CA ILE A 84 -13.86 -5.53 0.22
C ILE A 84 -13.95 -4.20 -0.53
N PHE A 85 -13.07 -3.99 -1.51
CA PHE A 85 -12.96 -2.72 -2.24
C PHE A 85 -13.77 -2.68 -3.53
N GLY A 86 -14.11 -3.85 -4.09
CA GLY A 86 -14.65 -3.94 -5.44
C GLY A 86 -13.53 -4.04 -6.47
N VAL A 87 -13.82 -4.74 -7.58
CA VAL A 87 -12.78 -5.06 -8.57
C VAL A 87 -12.18 -3.81 -9.23
N ASP A 88 -12.94 -2.73 -9.30
CA ASP A 88 -12.47 -1.49 -9.94
C ASP A 88 -11.43 -0.73 -9.13
N ARG A 89 -11.30 -1.05 -7.85
CA ARG A 89 -10.36 -0.39 -6.94
C ARG A 89 -9.14 -1.24 -6.62
N VAL A 90 -9.02 -2.44 -7.17
CA VAL A 90 -7.97 -3.40 -6.83
C VAL A 90 -7.13 -3.74 -8.05
N PHE A 91 -5.82 -3.65 -7.91
CA PHE A 91 -4.87 -3.98 -8.95
C PHE A 91 -3.84 -4.96 -8.39
N GLU A 92 -3.63 -6.07 -9.11
CA GLU A 92 -2.62 -7.05 -8.70
C GLU A 92 -1.32 -6.84 -9.45
N VAL A 93 -0.23 -6.63 -8.72
CA VAL A 93 1.12 -6.53 -9.28
C VAL A 93 2.03 -7.35 -8.37
N SER A 94 2.38 -8.55 -8.78
CA SER A 94 3.07 -9.51 -7.91
C SER A 94 4.47 -9.06 -7.50
N ASP A 95 5.17 -8.34 -8.36
CA ASP A 95 6.51 -7.83 -8.05
C ASP A 95 6.43 -6.51 -7.30
N LEU A 96 6.98 -6.47 -6.10
CA LEU A 96 6.90 -5.28 -5.25
C LEU A 96 7.50 -4.03 -5.89
N ALA A 97 8.65 -4.16 -6.54
CA ALA A 97 9.28 -3.01 -7.20
C ALA A 97 8.37 -2.44 -8.30
N THR A 98 7.77 -3.31 -9.10
CA THR A 98 6.85 -2.92 -10.16
C THR A 98 5.58 -2.28 -9.58
N ALA A 99 5.09 -2.82 -8.45
CA ALA A 99 3.93 -2.25 -7.77
C ALA A 99 4.22 -0.83 -7.27
N LEU A 100 5.41 -0.62 -6.72
CA LEU A 100 5.83 0.71 -6.25
C LEU A 100 5.99 1.69 -7.40
N ASP A 101 6.58 1.25 -8.52
CA ASP A 101 6.72 2.08 -9.71
C ASP A 101 5.36 2.52 -10.24
N ARG A 102 4.40 1.60 -10.24
CA ARG A 102 3.03 1.93 -10.66
C ARG A 102 2.39 2.96 -9.75
N ALA A 103 2.53 2.79 -8.43
CA ALA A 103 1.96 3.73 -7.47
C ALA A 103 2.57 5.13 -7.65
N VAL A 104 3.88 5.21 -7.81
CA VAL A 104 4.58 6.49 -8.02
C VAL A 104 4.15 7.12 -9.34
N SER A 105 4.03 6.32 -10.40
CA SER A 105 3.58 6.82 -11.71
C SER A 105 2.17 7.40 -11.62
N ASP A 106 1.26 6.71 -10.94
CA ASP A 106 -0.12 7.18 -10.77
C ASP A 106 -0.17 8.47 -9.95
N ALA A 107 0.70 8.59 -8.95
CA ALA A 107 0.72 9.75 -8.05
C ALA A 107 1.39 10.98 -8.66
N THR A 108 2.14 10.83 -9.76
CA THR A 108 2.89 11.92 -10.38
C THR A 108 2.27 12.39 -11.69
N ARG A 109 0.96 12.22 -11.87
CA ARG A 109 0.27 12.67 -13.08
C ARG A 109 0.42 14.17 -13.25
N PRO A 110 1.01 14.64 -14.37
CA PRO A 110 1.45 16.04 -14.48
C PRO A 110 0.33 17.06 -14.62
N LEU A 111 -0.88 16.65 -14.98
CA LEU A 111 -2.02 17.55 -15.17
C LEU A 111 -3.03 17.51 -14.02
N SER A 112 -2.70 16.81 -12.94
CA SER A 112 -3.57 16.72 -11.78
C SER A 112 -3.12 17.69 -10.70
N GLU A 113 -4.08 18.43 -10.13
CA GLU A 113 -3.86 19.26 -8.96
C GLU A 113 -4.10 18.48 -7.67
N ASP A 114 -4.61 17.26 -7.79
CA ASP A 114 -4.92 16.42 -6.63
C ASP A 114 -3.65 15.95 -5.93
N THR A 115 -3.67 15.99 -4.62
CA THR A 115 -2.58 15.42 -3.82
C THR A 115 -2.85 13.94 -3.60
N ILE A 116 -1.92 13.11 -4.03
CA ILE A 116 -2.02 11.66 -3.89
C ILE A 116 -0.98 11.17 -2.89
N GLY A 117 -1.46 10.50 -1.84
CA GLY A 117 -0.58 9.85 -0.88
C GLY A 117 -0.44 8.37 -1.21
N ILE A 118 0.77 7.85 -1.07
CA ILE A 118 1.06 6.43 -1.26
C ILE A 118 1.39 5.83 0.10
N ILE A 119 0.71 4.74 0.45
CA ILE A 119 0.93 4.01 1.68
C ILE A 119 1.46 2.63 1.33
N VAL A 120 2.54 2.21 1.97
CA VAL A 120 3.05 0.84 1.84
C VAL A 120 2.91 0.17 3.19
N THR A 121 2.21 -0.95 3.24
CA THR A 121 1.91 -1.59 4.52
C THR A 121 1.66 -3.10 4.34
N GLY A 122 1.45 -3.78 5.45
CA GLY A 122 1.04 -5.19 5.49
C GLY A 122 2.02 -6.11 6.21
N SER A 123 3.31 -5.81 6.19
CA SER A 123 4.30 -6.56 6.94
C SER A 123 5.61 -5.80 7.05
N VAL A 124 6.40 -6.16 8.06
CA VAL A 124 7.74 -5.58 8.25
C VAL A 124 8.63 -5.86 7.02
N VAL A 125 8.51 -7.06 6.43
CA VAL A 125 9.33 -7.42 5.27
C VAL A 125 8.93 -6.61 4.04
N THR A 126 7.64 -6.46 3.80
CA THR A 126 7.14 -5.64 2.68
C THR A 126 7.66 -4.21 2.79
N VAL A 127 7.54 -3.62 3.98
CA VAL A 127 7.99 -2.24 4.22
C VAL A 127 9.51 -2.13 4.10
N GLY A 128 10.26 -3.11 4.62
CA GLY A 128 11.72 -3.11 4.53
C GLY A 128 12.22 -3.18 3.09
N GLU A 129 11.65 -4.06 2.28
CA GLU A 129 12.00 -4.17 0.87
C GLU A 129 11.61 -2.91 0.10
N ALA A 130 10.44 -2.35 0.40
CA ALA A 130 9.99 -1.11 -0.22
C ALA A 130 10.94 0.04 0.10
N ARG A 131 11.35 0.16 1.36
CA ARG A 131 12.28 1.21 1.78
C ARG A 131 13.59 1.12 1.01
N SER A 132 14.17 -0.08 0.90
CA SER A 132 15.41 -0.29 0.17
C SER A 132 15.26 0.08 -1.31
N TYR A 133 14.18 -0.34 -1.93
CA TYR A 133 13.92 -0.03 -3.34
C TYR A 133 13.76 1.46 -3.57
N LEU A 134 12.95 2.13 -2.74
CA LEU A 134 12.67 3.55 -2.90
C LEU A 134 13.89 4.42 -2.65
N ARG A 135 14.74 4.04 -1.72
CA ARG A 135 16.00 4.76 -1.49
C ARG A 135 16.88 4.74 -2.72
N LYS A 136 16.94 3.62 -3.44
CA LYS A 136 17.71 3.53 -4.69
C LYS A 136 17.04 4.32 -5.80
N LYS A 137 15.71 4.21 -5.92
CA LYS A 137 14.95 4.88 -6.96
C LYS A 137 15.08 6.40 -6.89
N PHE A 138 15.07 6.96 -5.68
CA PHE A 138 15.15 8.40 -5.46
C PHE A 138 16.55 8.90 -5.06
N ALA A 139 17.54 8.04 -5.14
CA ALA A 139 18.93 8.43 -4.88
C ALA A 139 19.42 9.41 -5.97
N LYS A 140 20.20 10.38 -5.53
CA LYS A 140 20.78 11.36 -6.44
C LYS A 140 22.26 11.05 -6.69
#